data_ba569eb6bb26a3437c4e1e11ab5f5022
#
_entry.id   ba569eb6bb26a3437c4e1e11ab5f5022
#
_cell.length_a   1.000
_cell.length_b   1.000
_cell.length_c   1.000
_cell.angle_alpha   90.00
_cell.angle_beta   90.00
_cell.angle_gamma   90.00
#
_symmetry.space_group_name_H-M   'P 1'
#
loop_
_entity.id
_entity.type
_entity.pdbx_description
1 polymer ?
#
loop_
_entity_poly.entity_id
_entity_poly.type
_entity_poly.pdbx_seq_one_letter_code
_entity_poly.pdbx_strand_id
1 'polypeptide(L)'
;VTKDATHAVDEHSGYRSPLETRNASARMRSTWSARRKFGTWRRIWLALAESQHELGLAVTAAQVTELRAHLDDIDFANADAHEARLRHDVMAHVHTFGDAAPHARGIIHLGATSQDVVCNADTLILRDALTIIAEKLARAIDRAGTFATEYRALPTLGWTHFQPAQPTTVGKRATLWAQDLAIALSEIEGRIDGMRLRGLRGATGTQASYLGLLGGDAAKVEALERSFAAKLGWPADRCWPVCGQTYPRLVDAQILSSLAIAAAAIHKCCNDLRLLANLKEIEEPFEAEQIGSSAMAYKRNPMRCERATGLARFVMNLSGNGLDTAATQWLERTLDDSANRRLSLPEAFLALDGALDILANVFGGLVVHRASIRARLDAELPFMASEDILLAATARGADRQHAHEAIRVHSQAAGHAVKSEGKPNDLLTRLRGEALFAGLDLDGLLDASAYIGRAPEQVDAFVADVVQPIRTRYRATIADEPQVRV
;
A
#
# COMPACT_ATOMS: atom_id res chain seq x y z
N VAL A 1 -5.12 -15.88 -52.17
CA VAL A 1 -5.18 -15.48 -50.77
C VAL A 1 -3.74 -15.51 -50.28
N THR A 2 -3.12 -14.34 -50.25
CA THR A 2 -1.76 -14.08 -49.83
C THR A 2 -1.59 -14.38 -48.36
N LYS A 3 -0.57 -15.18 -48.01
CA LYS A 3 -0.09 -15.37 -46.64
C LYS A 3 0.34 -14.00 -46.12
N ASP A 4 -0.42 -13.44 -45.17
CA ASP A 4 0.04 -12.31 -44.37
C ASP A 4 1.26 -12.80 -43.57
N ALA A 5 2.40 -12.22 -43.92
CA ALA A 5 3.61 -12.31 -43.13
C ALA A 5 3.26 -11.74 -41.75
N THR A 6 3.36 -12.57 -40.71
CA THR A 6 3.28 -12.14 -39.34
C THR A 6 4.42 -11.15 -39.07
N HIS A 7 4.16 -9.86 -39.33
CA HIS A 7 4.99 -8.82 -38.76
C HIS A 7 4.96 -9.00 -37.25
N ALA A 8 6.09 -9.28 -36.63
CA ALA A 8 6.24 -9.15 -35.21
C ALA A 8 5.73 -7.75 -34.86
N VAL A 9 4.61 -7.69 -34.15
CA VAL A 9 4.00 -6.42 -33.75
C VAL A 9 5.04 -5.73 -32.87
N ASP A 10 5.54 -4.58 -33.34
CA ASP A 10 6.44 -3.73 -32.59
C ASP A 10 5.78 -3.46 -31.22
N GLU A 11 6.50 -3.75 -30.13
CA GLU A 11 5.98 -3.57 -28.76
C GLU A 11 5.55 -2.13 -28.47
N HIS A 12 5.97 -1.16 -29.28
CA HIS A 12 5.60 0.24 -29.18
C HIS A 12 4.39 0.62 -30.06
N SER A 13 3.88 -0.28 -30.90
CA SER A 13 2.75 -0.02 -31.81
C SER A 13 1.38 -0.18 -31.17
N GLY A 14 1.29 -0.72 -29.93
CA GLY A 14 0.06 -0.96 -29.20
C GLY A 14 0.03 -0.23 -27.83
N TYR A 15 -1.17 0.04 -27.35
CA TYR A 15 -1.33 0.58 -26.00
C TYR A 15 -0.88 -0.44 -24.94
N ARG A 16 -0.03 0.02 -24.02
CA ARG A 16 0.37 -0.72 -22.81
C ARG A 16 0.13 0.16 -21.57
N SER A 17 -0.41 -0.42 -20.51
CA SER A 17 -0.67 0.33 -19.29
C SER A 17 0.61 0.90 -18.66
N PRO A 18 0.64 2.21 -18.30
CA PRO A 18 1.74 2.78 -17.55
C PRO A 18 2.00 2.11 -16.19
N LEU A 19 1.02 1.42 -15.64
CA LEU A 19 1.21 0.61 -14.43
C LEU A 19 2.22 -0.51 -14.68
N GLU A 20 2.11 -1.18 -15.82
CA GLU A 20 3.00 -2.27 -16.22
C GLU A 20 4.38 -1.74 -16.65
N THR A 21 4.39 -0.74 -17.53
CA THR A 21 5.63 -0.31 -18.22
C THR A 21 6.51 0.59 -17.35
N ARG A 22 5.92 1.34 -16.41
CA ARG A 22 6.63 2.41 -15.70
C ARG A 22 6.56 2.34 -14.17
N ASN A 23 5.49 1.79 -13.58
CA ASN A 23 5.24 1.98 -12.16
C ASN A 23 5.47 0.72 -11.32
N ALA A 24 4.86 -0.40 -11.69
CA ALA A 24 4.90 -1.61 -10.88
C ALA A 24 6.24 -2.34 -10.95
N SER A 25 6.63 -2.95 -9.84
CA SER A 25 7.81 -3.80 -9.76
C SER A 25 7.68 -5.07 -10.60
N ALA A 26 8.80 -5.67 -10.97
CA ALA A 26 8.82 -6.92 -11.72
C ALA A 26 8.09 -8.05 -10.97
N ARG A 27 8.25 -8.11 -9.65
CA ARG A 27 7.62 -9.11 -8.78
C ARG A 27 6.09 -8.98 -8.81
N MET A 28 5.53 -7.78 -8.67
CA MET A 28 4.08 -7.56 -8.71
C MET A 28 3.51 -7.86 -10.11
N ARG A 29 4.19 -7.42 -11.18
CA ARG A 29 3.79 -7.74 -12.55
C ARG A 29 3.79 -9.24 -12.83
N SER A 30 4.79 -9.98 -12.32
CA SER A 30 4.85 -11.44 -12.44
C SER A 30 3.69 -12.12 -11.71
N THR A 31 3.31 -11.61 -10.53
CA THR A 31 2.19 -12.15 -9.72
C THR A 31 0.86 -12.05 -10.48
N TRP A 32 0.65 -11.00 -11.27
CA TRP A 32 -0.57 -10.80 -12.06
C TRP A 32 -0.46 -11.27 -13.52
N SER A 33 0.63 -11.93 -13.89
CA SER A 33 0.85 -12.41 -15.26
C SER A 33 -0.09 -13.58 -15.64
N ALA A 34 -0.36 -13.71 -16.93
CA ALA A 34 -1.08 -14.87 -17.48
C ALA A 34 -0.40 -16.19 -17.11
N ARG A 35 0.95 -16.24 -17.18
CA ARG A 35 1.73 -17.43 -16.80
C ARG A 35 1.50 -17.81 -15.33
N ARG A 36 1.47 -16.84 -14.41
CA ARG A 36 1.16 -17.10 -12.99
C ARG A 36 -0.27 -17.59 -12.82
N LYS A 37 -1.24 -16.95 -13.46
CA LYS A 37 -2.67 -17.31 -13.41
C LYS A 37 -2.88 -18.75 -13.87
N PHE A 38 -2.48 -19.08 -15.08
CA PHE A 38 -2.74 -20.39 -15.67
C PHE A 38 -1.84 -21.50 -15.09
N GLY A 39 -0.63 -21.19 -14.67
CA GLY A 39 0.19 -22.11 -13.90
C GLY A 39 -0.45 -22.45 -12.54
N THR A 40 -1.11 -21.49 -11.90
CA THR A 40 -1.87 -21.74 -10.66
C THR A 40 -3.09 -22.63 -10.93
N TRP A 41 -3.79 -22.47 -12.06
CA TRP A 41 -4.88 -23.37 -12.44
C TRP A 41 -4.40 -24.83 -12.61
N ARG A 42 -3.26 -25.04 -13.28
CA ARG A 42 -2.66 -26.39 -13.41
C ARG A 42 -2.31 -27.00 -12.05
N ARG A 43 -1.77 -26.21 -11.12
CA ARG A 43 -1.50 -26.66 -9.74
C ARG A 43 -2.79 -27.04 -8.99
N ILE A 44 -3.89 -26.32 -9.21
CA ILE A 44 -5.20 -26.64 -8.63
C ILE A 44 -5.73 -27.96 -9.21
N TRP A 45 -5.65 -28.19 -10.52
CA TRP A 45 -6.04 -29.46 -11.13
C TRP A 45 -5.18 -30.62 -10.64
N LEU A 46 -3.86 -30.42 -10.49
CA LEU A 46 -2.99 -31.42 -9.91
C LEU A 46 -3.38 -31.74 -8.46
N ALA A 47 -3.57 -30.73 -7.62
CA ALA A 47 -3.98 -30.93 -6.22
C ALA A 47 -5.33 -31.66 -6.11
N LEU A 48 -6.27 -31.39 -7.02
CA LEU A 48 -7.55 -32.10 -7.10
C LEU A 48 -7.33 -33.57 -7.49
N ALA A 49 -6.55 -33.86 -8.54
CA ALA A 49 -6.28 -35.22 -9.01
C ALA A 49 -5.54 -36.05 -7.97
N GLU A 50 -4.52 -35.46 -7.29
CA GLU A 50 -3.81 -36.11 -6.19
C GLU A 50 -4.77 -36.49 -5.03
N SER A 51 -5.64 -35.56 -4.63
CA SER A 51 -6.58 -35.79 -3.54
C SER A 51 -7.64 -36.84 -3.91
N GLN A 52 -8.09 -36.86 -5.17
CA GLN A 52 -8.97 -37.87 -5.70
C GLN A 52 -8.31 -39.25 -5.76
N HIS A 53 -7.04 -39.32 -6.15
CA HIS A 53 -6.25 -40.56 -6.13
C HIS A 53 -6.13 -41.13 -4.71
N GLU A 54 -5.78 -40.29 -3.73
CA GLU A 54 -5.66 -40.69 -2.32
C GLU A 54 -6.95 -41.27 -1.74
N LEU A 55 -8.11 -40.76 -2.19
CA LEU A 55 -9.42 -41.22 -1.73
C LEU A 55 -9.96 -42.44 -2.54
N GLY A 56 -9.14 -42.98 -3.43
CA GLY A 56 -9.50 -44.20 -4.18
C GLY A 56 -10.46 -43.97 -5.34
N LEU A 57 -10.62 -42.76 -5.85
CA LEU A 57 -11.31 -42.51 -7.11
C LEU A 57 -10.50 -43.08 -8.28
N ALA A 58 -11.13 -43.22 -9.45
CA ALA A 58 -10.50 -43.75 -10.65
C ALA A 58 -9.45 -42.80 -11.28
N VAL A 59 -8.53 -42.35 -10.46
CA VAL A 59 -7.38 -41.53 -10.83
C VAL A 59 -6.12 -42.31 -10.49
N THR A 60 -5.29 -42.58 -11.49
CA THR A 60 -4.07 -43.41 -11.30
C THR A 60 -2.85 -42.56 -10.91
N ALA A 61 -1.88 -43.18 -10.22
CA ALA A 61 -0.60 -42.54 -9.90
C ALA A 61 0.17 -42.10 -11.16
N ALA A 62 0.05 -42.84 -12.26
CA ALA A 62 0.67 -42.48 -13.54
C ALA A 62 0.10 -41.16 -14.10
N GLN A 63 -1.22 -40.98 -14.06
CA GLN A 63 -1.89 -39.74 -14.48
C GLN A 63 -1.49 -38.56 -13.63
N VAL A 64 -1.41 -38.71 -12.30
CA VAL A 64 -0.93 -37.66 -11.39
C VAL A 64 0.53 -37.28 -11.70
N THR A 65 1.37 -38.26 -11.99
CA THR A 65 2.78 -38.02 -12.37
C THR A 65 2.89 -37.25 -13.68
N GLU A 66 2.08 -37.61 -14.67
CA GLU A 66 2.03 -36.91 -15.96
C GLU A 66 1.58 -35.46 -15.81
N LEU A 67 0.51 -35.19 -15.06
CA LEU A 67 0.07 -33.81 -14.77
C LEU A 67 1.19 -33.01 -14.10
N ARG A 68 1.88 -33.58 -13.14
CA ARG A 68 2.98 -32.89 -12.42
C ARG A 68 4.13 -32.52 -13.34
N ALA A 69 4.46 -33.37 -14.31
CA ALA A 69 5.51 -33.12 -15.27
C ALA A 69 5.24 -31.92 -16.20
N HIS A 70 3.96 -31.60 -16.42
CA HIS A 70 3.51 -30.57 -17.38
C HIS A 70 2.90 -29.31 -16.74
N LEU A 71 3.27 -28.99 -15.49
CA LEU A 71 2.71 -27.82 -14.78
C LEU A 71 3.08 -26.48 -15.40
N ASP A 72 4.31 -26.34 -15.89
CA ASP A 72 4.89 -25.07 -16.26
C ASP A 72 5.06 -24.87 -17.79
N ASP A 73 4.85 -25.90 -18.60
CA ASP A 73 4.97 -25.88 -20.08
C ASP A 73 3.67 -25.48 -20.78
N ILE A 74 3.14 -24.31 -20.43
CA ILE A 74 1.88 -23.82 -20.97
C ILE A 74 2.06 -23.33 -22.40
N ASP A 75 1.40 -24.00 -23.36
CA ASP A 75 1.27 -23.54 -24.75
C ASP A 75 0.11 -22.54 -24.84
N PHE A 76 0.46 -21.24 -24.82
CA PHE A 76 -0.51 -20.15 -24.89
C PHE A 76 -1.18 -20.06 -26.26
N ALA A 77 -0.46 -20.36 -27.35
CA ALA A 77 -1.04 -20.32 -28.70
C ALA A 77 -2.10 -21.41 -28.87
N ASN A 78 -1.86 -22.60 -28.33
CA ASN A 78 -2.86 -23.69 -28.30
C ASN A 78 -4.05 -23.32 -27.41
N ALA A 79 -3.82 -22.69 -26.24
CA ALA A 79 -4.88 -22.23 -25.36
C ALA A 79 -5.79 -21.19 -26.08
N ASP A 80 -5.19 -20.21 -26.76
CA ASP A 80 -5.94 -19.20 -27.52
C ASP A 80 -6.75 -19.83 -28.66
N ALA A 81 -6.21 -20.83 -29.37
CA ALA A 81 -6.93 -21.57 -30.41
C ALA A 81 -8.13 -22.34 -29.84
N HIS A 82 -7.95 -23.00 -28.68
CA HIS A 82 -9.07 -23.65 -27.98
C HIS A 82 -10.11 -22.64 -27.50
N GLU A 83 -9.70 -21.50 -26.93
CA GLU A 83 -10.64 -20.48 -26.44
C GLU A 83 -11.43 -19.84 -27.59
N ALA A 84 -10.78 -19.54 -28.72
CA ALA A 84 -11.45 -19.02 -29.90
C ALA A 84 -12.57 -19.93 -30.39
N ARG A 85 -12.39 -21.26 -30.29
CA ARG A 85 -13.34 -22.26 -30.69
C ARG A 85 -14.44 -22.52 -29.63
N LEU A 86 -14.04 -22.65 -28.35
CA LEU A 86 -14.91 -23.07 -27.26
C LEU A 86 -15.63 -21.89 -26.58
N ARG A 87 -15.14 -20.69 -26.74
CA ARG A 87 -15.63 -19.45 -26.09
C ARG A 87 -15.66 -19.57 -24.56
N HIS A 88 -14.69 -20.30 -23.99
CA HIS A 88 -14.61 -20.57 -22.56
C HIS A 88 -13.16 -20.79 -22.13
N ASP A 89 -12.61 -19.84 -21.36
CA ASP A 89 -11.21 -19.82 -20.95
C ASP A 89 -10.78 -21.05 -20.13
N VAL A 90 -11.56 -21.44 -19.12
CA VAL A 90 -11.22 -22.60 -18.27
C VAL A 90 -11.21 -23.90 -19.08
N MET A 91 -12.19 -24.10 -19.97
CA MET A 91 -12.23 -25.30 -20.82
C MET A 91 -11.11 -25.30 -21.86
N ALA A 92 -10.72 -24.13 -22.38
CA ALA A 92 -9.55 -24.00 -23.25
C ALA A 92 -8.28 -24.51 -22.57
N HIS A 93 -8.05 -24.10 -21.31
CA HIS A 93 -6.91 -24.56 -20.53
C HIS A 93 -7.01 -26.02 -20.05
N VAL A 94 -8.20 -26.56 -19.83
CA VAL A 94 -8.40 -28.00 -19.62
C VAL A 94 -7.92 -28.79 -20.85
N HIS A 95 -8.33 -28.38 -22.05
CA HIS A 95 -7.89 -29.03 -23.29
C HIS A 95 -6.39 -28.89 -23.51
N THR A 96 -5.83 -27.67 -23.36
CA THR A 96 -4.39 -27.41 -23.51
C THR A 96 -3.56 -28.25 -22.52
N PHE A 97 -4.04 -28.41 -21.28
CA PHE A 97 -3.37 -29.27 -20.31
C PHE A 97 -3.49 -30.75 -20.68
N GLY A 98 -4.66 -31.17 -21.19
CA GLY A 98 -4.88 -32.51 -21.69
C GLY A 98 -4.09 -32.85 -22.98
N ASP A 99 -3.76 -31.84 -23.79
CA ASP A 99 -2.86 -32.02 -24.95
C ASP A 99 -1.43 -32.26 -24.52
N ALA A 100 -0.97 -31.59 -23.44
CA ALA A 100 0.34 -31.83 -22.84
C ALA A 100 0.39 -33.14 -22.03
N ALA A 101 -0.73 -33.58 -21.45
CA ALA A 101 -0.84 -34.77 -20.59
C ALA A 101 -1.98 -35.69 -21.10
N PRO A 102 -1.77 -36.38 -22.25
CA PRO A 102 -2.85 -37.12 -22.97
C PRO A 102 -3.44 -38.27 -22.16
N HIS A 103 -2.66 -39.00 -21.34
CA HIS A 103 -3.17 -40.09 -20.53
C HIS A 103 -4.00 -39.60 -19.33
N ALA A 104 -3.69 -38.38 -18.84
CA ALA A 104 -4.43 -37.75 -17.76
C ALA A 104 -5.63 -36.90 -18.25
N ARG A 105 -5.79 -36.67 -19.56
CA ARG A 105 -6.84 -35.79 -20.13
C ARG A 105 -8.21 -36.04 -19.54
N GLY A 106 -8.61 -37.31 -19.36
CA GLY A 106 -9.96 -37.69 -18.92
C GLY A 106 -10.26 -37.37 -17.45
N ILE A 107 -9.22 -37.10 -16.64
CA ILE A 107 -9.39 -36.80 -15.19
C ILE A 107 -9.17 -35.33 -14.84
N ILE A 108 -8.69 -34.51 -15.79
CA ILE A 108 -8.57 -33.09 -15.56
C ILE A 108 -9.97 -32.50 -15.35
N HIS A 109 -10.13 -31.74 -14.26
CA HIS A 109 -11.38 -31.05 -13.93
C HIS A 109 -12.53 -32.01 -13.48
N LEU A 110 -12.20 -33.23 -13.07
CA LEU A 110 -13.19 -34.23 -12.69
C LEU A 110 -14.02 -33.79 -11.46
N GLY A 111 -15.35 -33.66 -11.64
CA GLY A 111 -16.27 -33.17 -10.60
C GLY A 111 -16.24 -31.66 -10.33
N ALA A 112 -15.27 -30.93 -10.89
CA ALA A 112 -15.09 -29.51 -10.65
C ALA A 112 -16.01 -28.65 -11.54
N THR A 113 -16.30 -27.46 -11.06
CA THR A 113 -16.77 -26.32 -11.88
C THR A 113 -15.63 -25.33 -12.12
N SER A 114 -15.77 -24.45 -13.12
CA SER A 114 -14.76 -23.43 -13.44
C SER A 114 -14.35 -22.61 -12.23
N GLN A 115 -15.27 -22.29 -11.33
CA GLN A 115 -14.99 -21.49 -10.16
C GLN A 115 -14.30 -22.25 -9.02
N ASP A 116 -14.30 -23.57 -9.01
CA ASP A 116 -13.41 -24.36 -8.13
C ASP A 116 -11.92 -24.11 -8.48
N VAL A 117 -11.65 -23.78 -9.74
CA VAL A 117 -10.30 -23.44 -10.21
C VAL A 117 -10.02 -21.95 -10.08
N VAL A 118 -10.86 -21.11 -10.68
CA VAL A 118 -10.67 -19.67 -10.76
C VAL A 118 -10.64 -19.03 -9.38
N CYS A 119 -11.63 -19.29 -8.53
CA CYS A 119 -11.73 -18.66 -7.21
C CYS A 119 -10.59 -19.06 -6.27
N ASN A 120 -10.19 -20.34 -6.26
CA ASN A 120 -9.06 -20.77 -5.44
C ASN A 120 -7.73 -20.20 -5.96
N ALA A 121 -7.55 -20.11 -7.30
CA ALA A 121 -6.38 -19.48 -7.90
C ALA A 121 -6.30 -17.98 -7.55
N ASP A 122 -7.42 -17.26 -7.69
CA ASP A 122 -7.51 -15.85 -7.32
C ASP A 122 -7.12 -15.64 -5.85
N THR A 123 -7.60 -16.50 -4.94
CA THR A 123 -7.27 -16.42 -3.51
C THR A 123 -5.76 -16.59 -3.28
N LEU A 124 -5.10 -17.53 -3.95
CA LEU A 124 -3.66 -17.75 -3.84
C LEU A 124 -2.87 -16.53 -4.37
N ILE A 125 -3.26 -16.00 -5.52
CA ILE A 125 -2.62 -14.83 -6.15
C ILE A 125 -2.83 -13.58 -5.30
N LEU A 126 -4.03 -13.36 -4.77
CA LEU A 126 -4.33 -12.24 -3.89
C LEU A 126 -3.50 -12.27 -2.60
N ARG A 127 -3.32 -13.46 -1.99
CA ARG A 127 -2.44 -13.62 -0.83
C ARG A 127 -1.00 -13.21 -1.16
N ASP A 128 -0.47 -13.69 -2.27
CA ASP A 128 0.89 -13.36 -2.70
C ASP A 128 1.05 -11.86 -2.97
N ALA A 129 0.07 -11.24 -3.62
CA ALA A 129 0.05 -9.81 -3.89
C ALA A 129 -0.04 -8.97 -2.60
N LEU A 130 -0.91 -9.35 -1.64
CA LEU A 130 -1.01 -8.70 -0.34
C LEU A 130 0.30 -8.81 0.46
N THR A 131 0.97 -9.97 0.38
CA THR A 131 2.28 -10.18 1.02
C THR A 131 3.32 -9.19 0.48
N ILE A 132 3.37 -8.98 -0.84
CA ILE A 132 4.27 -7.97 -1.44
C ILE A 132 3.96 -6.56 -0.93
N ILE A 133 2.68 -6.20 -0.82
CA ILE A 133 2.28 -4.89 -0.29
C ILE A 133 2.69 -4.75 1.19
N ALA A 134 2.48 -5.78 2.02
CA ALA A 134 2.89 -5.77 3.42
C ALA A 134 4.41 -5.58 3.59
N GLU A 135 5.22 -6.29 2.81
CA GLU A 135 6.68 -6.15 2.81
C GLU A 135 7.12 -4.72 2.42
N LYS A 136 6.47 -4.11 1.43
CA LYS A 136 6.78 -2.75 1.00
C LYS A 136 6.32 -1.68 2.00
N LEU A 137 5.17 -1.87 2.65
CA LEU A 137 4.73 -1.03 3.76
C LEU A 137 5.73 -1.09 4.91
N ALA A 138 6.17 -2.29 5.30
CA ALA A 138 7.17 -2.48 6.35
C ALA A 138 8.48 -1.75 6.03
N ARG A 139 8.94 -1.80 4.79
CA ARG A 139 10.13 -1.06 4.32
C ARG A 139 9.95 0.45 4.41
N ALA A 140 8.80 0.98 3.99
CA ALA A 140 8.51 2.41 4.09
C ALA A 140 8.47 2.87 5.55
N ILE A 141 7.87 2.07 6.45
CA ILE A 141 7.83 2.34 7.90
C ILE A 141 9.24 2.33 8.50
N ASP A 142 10.08 1.37 8.13
CA ASP A 142 11.48 1.29 8.58
C ASP A 142 12.28 2.53 8.22
N ARG A 143 12.22 2.96 6.96
CA ARG A 143 12.92 4.14 6.47
C ARG A 143 12.40 5.42 7.13
N ALA A 144 11.08 5.54 7.28
CA ALA A 144 10.47 6.66 8.02
C ALA A 144 10.90 6.67 9.51
N GLY A 145 10.98 5.50 10.15
CA GLY A 145 11.45 5.36 11.53
C GLY A 145 12.93 5.72 11.69
N THR A 146 13.77 5.35 10.74
CA THR A 146 15.19 5.74 10.70
C THR A 146 15.33 7.25 10.57
N PHE A 147 14.61 7.88 9.64
CA PHE A 147 14.57 9.32 9.47
C PHE A 147 14.03 10.02 10.74
N ALA A 148 12.96 9.50 11.34
CA ALA A 148 12.41 10.05 12.57
C ALA A 148 13.42 10.04 13.72
N THR A 149 14.19 8.96 13.87
CA THR A 149 15.24 8.84 14.89
C THR A 149 16.36 9.87 14.69
N GLU A 150 16.82 10.07 13.45
CA GLU A 150 17.88 11.03 13.11
C GLU A 150 17.50 12.46 13.49
N TYR A 151 16.22 12.81 13.24
CA TYR A 151 15.72 14.18 13.45
C TYR A 151 14.80 14.31 14.67
N ARG A 152 14.85 13.37 15.63
CA ARG A 152 13.94 13.32 16.77
C ARG A 152 13.92 14.61 17.62
N ALA A 153 15.06 15.28 17.73
CA ALA A 153 15.23 16.49 18.53
C ALA A 153 15.38 17.77 17.69
N LEU A 154 15.26 17.71 16.35
CA LEU A 154 15.35 18.91 15.53
C LEU A 154 14.06 19.71 15.58
N PRO A 155 14.02 20.89 16.25
CA PRO A 155 12.83 21.72 16.30
C PRO A 155 12.41 22.18 14.91
N THR A 156 11.11 22.20 14.66
CA THR A 156 10.48 22.79 13.49
C THR A 156 9.14 23.37 13.86
N LEU A 157 8.66 24.32 13.06
CA LEU A 157 7.36 24.95 13.27
C LEU A 157 6.22 23.91 13.10
N GLY A 158 5.35 23.81 14.10
CA GLY A 158 4.10 23.06 13.97
C GLY A 158 3.09 23.84 13.15
N TRP A 159 2.22 23.11 12.43
CA TRP A 159 1.17 23.71 11.58
C TRP A 159 -0.19 23.13 11.96
N THR A 160 -1.10 23.98 12.40
CA THR A 160 -2.51 23.69 12.57
C THR A 160 -3.34 24.62 11.71
N HIS A 161 -4.34 24.10 11.00
CA HIS A 161 -5.10 24.91 10.02
C HIS A 161 -4.19 25.59 8.97
N PHE A 162 -3.02 25.02 8.74
CA PHE A 162 -1.94 25.58 7.92
C PHE A 162 -1.51 26.99 8.38
N GLN A 163 -1.65 27.26 9.68
CA GLN A 163 -1.11 28.45 10.34
C GLN A 163 0.01 28.02 11.32
N PRO A 164 1.01 28.90 11.55
CA PRO A 164 2.03 28.67 12.56
C PRO A 164 1.41 28.35 13.92
N ALA A 165 1.89 27.27 14.53
CA ALA A 165 1.50 26.82 15.86
C ALA A 165 2.75 26.52 16.70
N GLN A 166 2.56 25.96 17.90
CA GLN A 166 3.70 25.61 18.74
C GLN A 166 4.72 24.73 18.01
N PRO A 167 6.02 24.83 18.35
CA PRO A 167 7.06 23.99 17.78
C PRO A 167 6.82 22.51 18.02
N THR A 168 7.27 21.70 17.09
CA THR A 168 7.39 20.25 17.17
C THR A 168 8.80 19.87 16.73
N THR A 169 9.05 18.58 16.43
CA THR A 169 10.30 18.17 15.79
C THR A 169 10.04 17.54 14.41
N VAL A 170 11.07 17.61 13.56
CA VAL A 170 11.07 16.95 12.25
C VAL A 170 10.82 15.44 12.42
N GLY A 171 11.50 14.81 13.40
CA GLY A 171 11.31 13.40 13.70
C GLY A 171 9.91 13.07 14.18
N LYS A 172 9.33 13.90 15.06
CA LYS A 172 7.95 13.71 15.54
C LYS A 172 6.93 13.81 14.40
N ARG A 173 7.14 14.72 13.45
CA ARG A 173 6.31 14.79 12.24
C ARG A 173 6.41 13.51 11.41
N ALA A 174 7.61 12.95 11.24
CA ALA A 174 7.80 11.72 10.50
C ALA A 174 7.14 10.51 11.17
N THR A 175 7.05 10.46 12.50
CA THR A 175 6.30 9.39 13.19
C THR A 175 4.81 9.43 12.90
N LEU A 176 4.22 10.59 12.59
CA LEU A 176 2.81 10.65 12.18
C LEU A 176 2.60 9.92 10.86
N TRP A 177 3.50 10.12 9.88
CA TRP A 177 3.44 9.40 8.60
C TRP A 177 3.65 7.89 8.78
N ALA A 178 4.65 7.52 9.58
CA ALA A 178 4.93 6.12 9.88
C ALA A 178 3.78 5.43 10.62
N GLN A 179 3.06 6.14 11.48
CA GLN A 179 1.89 5.64 12.20
C GLN A 179 0.73 5.30 11.24
N ASP A 180 0.41 6.21 10.31
CA ASP A 180 -0.63 5.97 9.30
C ASP A 180 -0.29 4.74 8.43
N LEU A 181 0.99 4.59 8.05
CA LEU A 181 1.47 3.41 7.33
C LEU A 181 1.41 2.13 8.17
N ALA A 182 1.67 2.21 9.48
CA ALA A 182 1.58 1.05 10.39
C ALA A 182 0.13 0.59 10.57
N ILE A 183 -0.83 1.51 10.63
CA ILE A 183 -2.26 1.21 10.61
C ILE A 183 -2.61 0.48 9.31
N ALA A 184 -2.15 0.99 8.15
CA ALA A 184 -2.38 0.35 6.87
C ALA A 184 -1.75 -1.05 6.79
N LEU A 185 -0.54 -1.24 7.33
CA LEU A 185 0.10 -2.56 7.40
C LEU A 185 -0.73 -3.56 8.21
N SER A 186 -1.24 -3.13 9.38
CA SER A 186 -2.11 -3.97 10.21
C SER A 186 -3.38 -4.41 9.47
N GLU A 187 -3.98 -3.51 8.68
CA GLU A 187 -5.13 -3.84 7.83
C GLU A 187 -4.78 -4.89 6.76
N ILE A 188 -3.64 -4.75 6.09
CA ILE A 188 -3.19 -5.72 5.08
C ILE A 188 -2.88 -7.08 5.72
N GLU A 189 -2.18 -7.11 6.86
CA GLU A 189 -1.90 -8.34 7.61
C GLU A 189 -3.18 -9.03 8.04
N GLY A 190 -4.15 -8.27 8.55
CA GLY A 190 -5.47 -8.80 8.91
C GLY A 190 -6.23 -9.39 7.72
N ARG A 191 -6.05 -8.84 6.50
CA ARG A 191 -6.62 -9.44 5.28
C ARG A 191 -5.96 -10.77 4.94
N ILE A 192 -4.61 -10.82 4.98
CA ILE A 192 -3.85 -12.06 4.75
C ILE A 192 -4.29 -13.16 5.73
N ASP A 193 -4.34 -12.83 7.02
CA ASP A 193 -4.72 -13.77 8.06
C ASP A 193 -6.18 -14.23 7.96
N GLY A 194 -7.07 -13.36 7.50
CA GLY A 194 -8.49 -13.65 7.32
C GLY A 194 -8.85 -14.42 6.05
N MET A 195 -7.89 -14.63 5.11
CA MET A 195 -8.17 -15.25 3.82
C MET A 195 -8.58 -16.72 3.96
N ARG A 196 -9.54 -17.12 3.12
CA ARG A 196 -10.05 -18.50 3.03
C ARG A 196 -10.14 -18.93 1.58
N LEU A 197 -9.81 -20.18 1.29
CA LEU A 197 -10.10 -20.78 -0.01
C LEU A 197 -11.61 -20.89 -0.20
N ARG A 198 -12.06 -20.84 -1.46
CA ARG A 198 -13.41 -21.24 -1.77
C ARG A 198 -13.65 -22.72 -1.43
N GLY A 199 -12.64 -23.53 -1.58
CA GLY A 199 -12.71 -24.98 -1.50
C GLY A 199 -13.32 -25.61 -2.74
N LEU A 200 -13.68 -26.87 -2.63
CA LEU A 200 -14.32 -27.69 -3.69
C LEU A 200 -15.84 -27.68 -3.49
N ARG A 201 -16.53 -26.72 -4.11
CA ARG A 201 -17.96 -26.45 -3.85
C ARG A 201 -18.89 -26.80 -5.00
N GLY A 202 -18.36 -26.97 -6.21
CA GLY A 202 -19.18 -27.27 -7.40
C GLY A 202 -20.00 -26.06 -7.90
N ALA A 203 -20.94 -26.31 -8.79
CA ALA A 203 -21.61 -25.27 -9.57
C ALA A 203 -22.43 -24.26 -8.75
N THR A 204 -23.07 -24.68 -7.67
CA THR A 204 -23.97 -23.88 -6.84
C THR A 204 -23.55 -23.87 -5.34
N GLY A 205 -22.39 -24.42 -5.03
CA GLY A 205 -21.88 -24.47 -3.64
C GLY A 205 -22.31 -25.69 -2.84
N THR A 206 -23.10 -26.60 -3.42
CA THR A 206 -23.69 -27.73 -2.71
C THR A 206 -22.81 -28.98 -2.65
N GLN A 207 -21.68 -29.00 -3.36
CA GLN A 207 -20.79 -30.16 -3.51
C GLN A 207 -21.44 -31.39 -4.16
N ALA A 208 -22.58 -31.23 -4.82
CA ALA A 208 -23.38 -32.37 -5.36
C ALA A 208 -22.58 -33.26 -6.31
N SER A 209 -21.75 -32.69 -7.19
CA SER A 209 -20.90 -33.47 -8.11
C SER A 209 -19.86 -34.32 -7.36
N TYR A 210 -19.23 -33.79 -6.34
CA TYR A 210 -18.25 -34.48 -5.50
C TYR A 210 -18.93 -35.57 -4.65
N LEU A 211 -20.13 -35.27 -4.10
CA LEU A 211 -20.92 -36.23 -3.33
C LEU A 211 -21.31 -37.41 -4.21
N GLY A 212 -21.74 -37.13 -5.46
CA GLY A 212 -22.05 -38.19 -6.43
C GLY A 212 -20.84 -39.05 -6.79
N LEU A 213 -19.67 -38.42 -7.05
CA LEU A 213 -18.42 -39.16 -7.34
C LEU A 213 -17.95 -40.06 -6.19
N LEU A 214 -18.24 -39.67 -4.94
CA LEU A 214 -17.86 -40.41 -3.73
C LEU A 214 -18.97 -41.28 -3.16
N GLY A 215 -19.97 -41.61 -3.99
CA GLY A 215 -21.04 -42.59 -3.65
C GLY A 215 -21.96 -42.11 -2.53
N GLY A 216 -22.16 -40.80 -2.36
CA GLY A 216 -22.99 -40.22 -1.31
C GLY A 216 -22.31 -40.06 0.05
N ASP A 217 -20.99 -40.33 0.15
CA ASP A 217 -20.26 -40.27 1.40
C ASP A 217 -19.77 -38.82 1.69
N ALA A 218 -20.51 -38.12 2.55
CA ALA A 218 -20.20 -36.75 2.93
C ALA A 218 -18.83 -36.62 3.67
N ALA A 219 -18.44 -37.62 4.45
CA ALA A 219 -17.16 -37.58 5.16
C ALA A 219 -15.97 -37.66 4.19
N LYS A 220 -16.10 -38.40 3.08
CA LYS A 220 -15.11 -38.43 2.00
C LYS A 220 -15.06 -37.10 1.24
N VAL A 221 -16.18 -36.41 1.04
CA VAL A 221 -16.19 -35.06 0.44
C VAL A 221 -15.43 -34.08 1.29
N GLU A 222 -15.63 -34.10 2.60
CA GLU A 222 -14.85 -33.25 3.54
C GLU A 222 -13.35 -33.62 3.54
N ALA A 223 -13.02 -34.90 3.50
CA ALA A 223 -11.65 -35.39 3.41
C ALA A 223 -10.98 -34.92 2.10
N LEU A 224 -11.71 -34.97 0.97
CA LEU A 224 -11.27 -34.48 -0.33
C LEU A 224 -10.91 -32.96 -0.26
N GLU A 225 -11.79 -32.18 0.32
CA GLU A 225 -11.56 -30.73 0.45
C GLU A 225 -10.35 -30.40 1.37
N ARG A 226 -10.21 -31.12 2.50
CA ARG A 226 -9.05 -30.95 3.39
C ARG A 226 -7.73 -31.34 2.70
N SER A 227 -7.69 -32.48 2.01
CA SER A 227 -6.50 -32.92 1.25
C SER A 227 -6.15 -31.91 0.16
N PHE A 228 -7.13 -31.44 -0.61
CA PHE A 228 -6.97 -30.44 -1.66
C PHE A 228 -6.37 -29.12 -1.10
N ALA A 229 -6.92 -28.59 -0.01
CA ALA A 229 -6.40 -27.37 0.60
C ALA A 229 -4.93 -27.55 1.08
N ALA A 230 -4.63 -28.66 1.75
CA ALA A 230 -3.28 -28.96 2.23
C ALA A 230 -2.24 -29.03 1.09
N LYS A 231 -2.62 -29.62 -0.07
CA LYS A 231 -1.74 -29.69 -1.26
C LYS A 231 -1.46 -28.35 -1.90
N LEU A 232 -2.34 -27.35 -1.69
CA LEU A 232 -2.12 -25.96 -2.09
C LEU A 232 -1.32 -25.16 -1.06
N GLY A 233 -0.81 -25.78 0.00
CA GLY A 233 -0.12 -25.10 1.10
C GLY A 233 -1.05 -24.20 1.91
N TRP A 234 -2.34 -24.56 2.00
CA TRP A 234 -3.34 -23.82 2.73
C TRP A 234 -3.81 -24.60 3.95
N PRO A 235 -4.06 -23.94 5.11
CA PRO A 235 -4.60 -24.62 6.28
C PRO A 235 -5.92 -25.33 5.94
N ALA A 236 -6.03 -26.61 6.26
CA ALA A 236 -7.12 -27.48 5.84
C ALA A 236 -8.50 -27.04 6.36
N ASP A 237 -8.54 -26.29 7.47
CA ASP A 237 -9.72 -25.73 8.11
C ASP A 237 -10.08 -24.32 7.61
N ARG A 238 -9.29 -23.74 6.72
CA ARG A 238 -9.48 -22.37 6.19
C ARG A 238 -10.11 -22.36 4.79
N CYS A 239 -11.15 -23.15 4.56
CA CYS A 239 -12.09 -22.98 3.47
C CYS A 239 -13.33 -22.21 3.95
N TRP A 240 -14.04 -21.53 3.04
CA TRP A 240 -15.32 -20.93 3.36
C TRP A 240 -16.33 -22.02 3.68
N PRO A 241 -17.06 -21.97 4.80
CA PRO A 241 -18.03 -23.00 5.15
C PRO A 241 -19.22 -23.02 4.15
N VAL A 242 -19.61 -21.87 3.63
CA VAL A 242 -20.69 -21.70 2.68
C VAL A 242 -20.26 -20.78 1.54
N CYS A 243 -20.50 -21.21 0.30
CA CYS A 243 -20.29 -20.40 -0.91
C CYS A 243 -21.41 -20.67 -1.90
N GLY A 244 -21.68 -19.72 -2.77
CA GLY A 244 -22.35 -19.95 -4.04
C GLY A 244 -21.38 -20.55 -5.07
N GLN A 245 -21.53 -20.18 -6.32
CA GLN A 245 -20.55 -20.57 -7.35
C GLN A 245 -19.19 -19.89 -7.14
N THR A 246 -19.14 -18.75 -6.47
CA THR A 246 -17.89 -18.01 -6.16
C THR A 246 -17.69 -17.92 -4.65
N TYR A 247 -16.49 -17.54 -4.21
CA TYR A 247 -16.31 -17.05 -2.84
C TYR A 247 -17.07 -15.73 -2.64
N PRO A 248 -17.40 -15.34 -1.39
CA PRO A 248 -18.13 -14.09 -1.13
C PRO A 248 -17.39 -12.86 -1.69
N ARG A 249 -18.01 -12.13 -2.63
CA ARG A 249 -17.36 -10.96 -3.28
C ARG A 249 -17.08 -9.79 -2.33
N LEU A 250 -17.65 -9.81 -1.13
CA LEU A 250 -17.24 -8.89 -0.06
C LEU A 250 -15.74 -8.99 0.30
N VAL A 251 -15.09 -10.13 0.01
CA VAL A 251 -13.65 -10.30 0.18
C VAL A 251 -12.87 -9.33 -0.73
N ASP A 252 -13.29 -9.20 -1.98
CA ASP A 252 -12.69 -8.27 -2.94
C ASP A 252 -12.88 -6.81 -2.47
N ALA A 253 -14.07 -6.47 -1.96
CA ALA A 253 -14.35 -5.16 -1.39
C ALA A 253 -13.46 -4.85 -0.18
N GLN A 254 -13.26 -5.81 0.72
CA GLN A 254 -12.38 -5.67 1.87
C GLN A 254 -10.93 -5.46 1.43
N ILE A 255 -10.44 -6.22 0.45
CA ILE A 255 -9.08 -6.09 -0.08
C ILE A 255 -8.89 -4.71 -0.71
N LEU A 256 -9.76 -4.31 -1.63
CA LEU A 256 -9.67 -3.00 -2.28
C LEU A 256 -9.75 -1.84 -1.27
N SER A 257 -10.58 -1.98 -0.22
CA SER A 257 -10.66 -0.99 0.85
C SER A 257 -9.36 -0.90 1.66
N SER A 258 -8.74 -2.04 1.99
CA SER A 258 -7.45 -2.04 2.70
C SER A 258 -6.32 -1.44 1.84
N LEU A 259 -6.32 -1.69 0.52
CA LEU A 259 -5.40 -1.02 -0.41
C LEU A 259 -5.66 0.49 -0.47
N ALA A 260 -6.92 0.92 -0.44
CA ALA A 260 -7.30 2.34 -0.43
C ALA A 260 -6.86 3.04 0.86
N ILE A 261 -6.93 2.38 2.02
CA ILE A 261 -6.40 2.90 3.30
C ILE A 261 -4.89 3.13 3.18
N ALA A 262 -4.13 2.17 2.65
CA ALA A 262 -2.70 2.33 2.43
C ALA A 262 -2.40 3.48 1.44
N ALA A 263 -3.17 3.58 0.38
CA ALA A 263 -3.06 4.67 -0.60
C ALA A 263 -3.35 6.04 0.03
N ALA A 264 -4.33 6.14 0.93
CA ALA A 264 -4.66 7.39 1.63
C ALA A 264 -3.50 7.83 2.54
N ALA A 265 -2.84 6.91 3.26
CA ALA A 265 -1.66 7.19 4.07
C ALA A 265 -0.50 7.73 3.21
N ILE A 266 -0.22 7.10 2.07
CA ILE A 266 0.79 7.56 1.10
C ILE A 266 0.43 8.96 0.59
N HIS A 267 -0.81 9.17 0.18
CA HIS A 267 -1.27 10.44 -0.38
C HIS A 267 -1.10 11.59 0.61
N LYS A 268 -1.48 11.37 1.87
CA LYS A 268 -1.34 12.35 2.96
C LYS A 268 0.13 12.69 3.20
N CYS A 269 1.00 11.70 3.37
CA CYS A 269 2.43 11.89 3.58
C CYS A 269 3.08 12.67 2.42
N CYS A 270 2.82 12.28 1.18
CA CYS A 270 3.39 12.95 0.01
C CYS A 270 2.88 14.40 -0.14
N ASN A 271 1.64 14.70 0.25
CA ASN A 271 1.16 16.08 0.28
C ASN A 271 1.87 16.91 1.34
N ASP A 272 2.11 16.39 2.55
CA ASP A 272 2.89 17.08 3.57
C ASP A 272 4.31 17.40 3.05
N LEU A 273 4.97 16.42 2.42
CA LEU A 273 6.31 16.61 1.85
C LEU A 273 6.32 17.68 0.74
N ARG A 274 5.29 17.74 -0.10
CA ARG A 274 5.16 18.79 -1.13
C ARG A 274 5.00 20.17 -0.50
N LEU A 275 4.23 20.30 0.58
CA LEU A 275 4.10 21.53 1.34
C LEU A 275 5.42 21.91 2.01
N LEU A 276 6.15 20.96 2.59
CA LEU A 276 7.45 21.19 3.22
C LEU A 276 8.52 21.57 2.19
N ALA A 277 8.47 21.04 0.98
CA ALA A 277 9.32 21.44 -0.14
C ALA A 277 9.03 22.89 -0.57
N ASN A 278 7.76 23.29 -0.64
CA ASN A 278 7.38 24.69 -0.90
C ASN A 278 7.92 25.63 0.19
N LEU A 279 7.90 25.20 1.45
CA LEU A 279 8.47 25.93 2.58
C LEU A 279 10.00 25.89 2.61
N LYS A 280 10.65 25.15 1.72
CA LYS A 280 12.12 24.93 1.67
C LYS A 280 12.67 24.30 2.95
N GLU A 281 11.88 23.49 3.64
CA GLU A 281 12.27 22.83 4.88
C GLU A 281 12.76 21.41 4.66
N ILE A 282 12.02 20.63 3.84
CA ILE A 282 12.35 19.23 3.51
C ILE A 282 12.05 19.01 2.03
N GLU A 283 12.98 18.39 1.33
CA GLU A 283 12.88 18.02 -0.08
C GLU A 283 13.05 16.52 -0.27
N GLU A 284 12.43 15.97 -1.32
CA GLU A 284 12.69 14.60 -1.77
C GLU A 284 14.10 14.48 -2.37
N PRO A 285 14.65 13.24 -2.47
CA PRO A 285 15.98 13.06 -3.08
C PRO A 285 16.00 13.52 -4.53
N PHE A 286 17.13 14.08 -4.94
CA PHE A 286 17.33 14.62 -6.27
C PHE A 286 18.70 14.18 -6.78
N GLU A 287 18.72 13.38 -7.87
CA GLU A 287 19.96 12.88 -8.45
C GLU A 287 20.75 13.99 -9.18
N ALA A 288 22.06 13.82 -9.28
CA ALA A 288 22.97 14.84 -9.82
C ALA A 288 22.64 15.22 -11.29
N GLU A 289 22.15 14.27 -12.09
CA GLU A 289 21.78 14.48 -13.49
C GLU A 289 20.28 14.71 -13.70
N GLN A 290 19.49 14.70 -12.62
CA GLN A 290 18.03 14.87 -12.71
C GLN A 290 17.69 16.31 -13.11
N ILE A 291 16.77 16.45 -14.08
CA ILE A 291 16.23 17.74 -14.51
C ILE A 291 14.90 17.98 -13.78
N GLY A 292 14.86 18.97 -12.90
CA GLY A 292 13.66 19.33 -12.14
C GLY A 292 12.66 20.17 -12.92
N SER A 293 13.15 20.92 -13.94
CA SER A 293 12.33 21.80 -14.78
C SER A 293 13.04 22.05 -16.10
N SER A 294 12.32 21.96 -17.21
CA SER A 294 12.85 22.24 -18.55
C SER A 294 13.14 23.73 -18.81
N ALA A 295 12.51 24.63 -18.04
CA ALA A 295 12.64 26.07 -18.25
C ALA A 295 13.44 26.79 -17.14
N MET A 296 13.42 26.26 -15.92
CA MET A 296 14.05 26.88 -14.76
C MET A 296 15.01 25.88 -14.10
N ALA A 297 16.29 25.96 -14.40
CA ALA A 297 17.31 24.98 -13.97
C ALA A 297 17.41 24.84 -12.43
N TYR A 298 17.15 25.91 -11.68
CA TYR A 298 17.15 25.90 -10.20
C TYR A 298 15.98 25.14 -9.59
N LYS A 299 14.85 25.02 -10.32
CA LYS A 299 13.58 24.50 -9.76
C LYS A 299 13.65 23.00 -9.52
N ARG A 300 13.45 22.59 -8.28
CA ARG A 300 13.34 21.19 -7.85
C ARG A 300 11.88 20.88 -7.55
N ASN A 301 11.19 20.24 -8.50
CA ASN A 301 9.82 19.82 -8.31
C ASN A 301 9.77 18.52 -7.50
N PRO A 302 8.84 18.34 -6.57
CA PRO A 302 8.67 17.11 -5.81
C PRO A 302 7.94 16.05 -6.67
N MET A 303 8.54 15.66 -7.80
CA MET A 303 7.92 14.82 -8.84
C MET A 303 7.61 13.41 -8.36
N ARG A 304 8.40 12.85 -7.43
CA ARG A 304 8.17 11.54 -6.83
C ARG A 304 6.92 11.56 -5.96
N CYS A 305 6.80 12.55 -5.09
CA CYS A 305 5.61 12.74 -4.27
C CYS A 305 4.37 13.03 -5.12
N GLU A 306 4.47 13.81 -6.20
CA GLU A 306 3.37 14.07 -7.14
C GLU A 306 2.93 12.79 -7.84
N ARG A 307 3.86 11.97 -8.31
CA ARG A 307 3.56 10.68 -8.94
C ARG A 307 2.93 9.71 -7.95
N ALA A 308 3.45 9.61 -6.72
CA ALA A 308 2.88 8.77 -5.68
C ALA A 308 1.45 9.18 -5.31
N THR A 309 1.16 10.50 -5.20
CA THR A 309 -0.21 10.99 -4.96
C THR A 309 -1.16 10.69 -6.12
N GLY A 310 -0.68 10.75 -7.37
CA GLY A 310 -1.47 10.39 -8.55
C GLY A 310 -1.86 8.91 -8.54
N LEU A 311 -0.90 8.00 -8.28
CA LEU A 311 -1.13 6.56 -8.16
C LEU A 311 -2.05 6.23 -6.97
N ALA A 312 -1.81 6.83 -5.81
CA ALA A 312 -2.62 6.63 -4.61
C ALA A 312 -4.09 7.04 -4.84
N ARG A 313 -4.33 8.17 -5.50
CA ARG A 313 -5.69 8.61 -5.86
C ARG A 313 -6.39 7.61 -6.78
N PHE A 314 -5.67 7.01 -7.74
CA PHE A 314 -6.20 5.97 -8.60
C PHE A 314 -6.66 4.76 -7.78
N VAL A 315 -5.81 4.26 -6.86
CA VAL A 315 -6.15 3.14 -5.97
C VAL A 315 -7.38 3.43 -5.10
N MET A 316 -7.45 4.63 -4.49
CA MET A 316 -8.59 5.02 -3.66
C MET A 316 -9.91 4.99 -4.45
N ASN A 317 -9.89 5.42 -5.71
CA ASN A 317 -11.09 5.43 -6.56
C ASN A 317 -11.51 4.02 -7.03
N LEU A 318 -10.59 3.05 -7.07
CA LEU A 318 -10.92 1.67 -7.43
C LEU A 318 -11.69 0.92 -6.33
N SER A 319 -11.65 1.39 -5.08
CA SER A 319 -12.29 0.70 -3.95
C SER A 319 -13.80 0.52 -4.10
N GLY A 320 -14.49 1.45 -4.75
CA GLY A 320 -15.92 1.36 -5.05
C GLY A 320 -16.30 0.16 -5.90
N ASN A 321 -15.42 -0.25 -6.83
CA ASN A 321 -15.69 -1.43 -7.70
C ASN A 321 -15.93 -2.72 -6.91
N GLY A 322 -15.23 -2.91 -5.79
CA GLY A 322 -15.42 -4.08 -4.94
C GLY A 322 -16.81 -4.11 -4.26
N LEU A 323 -17.25 -2.94 -3.78
CA LEU A 323 -18.57 -2.80 -3.15
C LEU A 323 -19.69 -2.98 -4.16
N ASP A 324 -19.61 -2.35 -5.33
CA ASP A 324 -20.59 -2.49 -6.41
C ASP A 324 -20.68 -3.94 -6.89
N THR A 325 -19.53 -4.58 -7.09
CA THR A 325 -19.46 -6.00 -7.48
C THR A 325 -20.10 -6.91 -6.43
N ALA A 326 -19.85 -6.67 -5.14
CA ALA A 326 -20.46 -7.46 -4.07
C ALA A 326 -21.98 -7.26 -3.99
N ALA A 327 -22.46 -6.03 -4.17
CA ALA A 327 -23.87 -5.67 -4.09
C ALA A 327 -24.68 -6.21 -5.27
N THR A 328 -24.05 -6.44 -6.43
CA THR A 328 -24.72 -6.90 -7.65
C THR A 328 -24.60 -8.40 -7.92
N GLN A 329 -24.04 -9.20 -6.98
CA GLN A 329 -24.10 -10.66 -7.09
C GLN A 329 -25.53 -11.16 -6.87
N TRP A 330 -26.08 -11.79 -7.91
CA TRP A 330 -27.44 -12.33 -7.86
C TRP A 330 -27.43 -13.80 -7.51
N LEU A 331 -28.16 -14.17 -6.47
CA LEU A 331 -28.31 -15.56 -6.02
C LEU A 331 -26.94 -16.25 -5.89
N GLU A 332 -26.72 -17.38 -6.53
CA GLU A 332 -25.45 -18.12 -6.45
C GLU A 332 -24.37 -17.58 -7.40
N ARG A 333 -24.74 -16.82 -8.45
CA ARG A 333 -23.79 -16.29 -9.43
C ARG A 333 -24.40 -15.25 -10.37
N THR A 334 -23.69 -14.15 -10.59
CA THR A 334 -23.75 -13.35 -11.81
C THR A 334 -22.36 -13.24 -12.43
N LEU A 335 -22.25 -12.97 -13.75
CA LEU A 335 -20.96 -12.99 -14.46
C LEU A 335 -20.36 -11.58 -14.67
N ASP A 336 -21.09 -10.53 -14.38
CA ASP A 336 -20.66 -9.14 -14.57
C ASP A 336 -19.43 -8.78 -13.73
N ASP A 337 -19.24 -9.47 -12.61
CA ASP A 337 -18.04 -9.35 -11.77
C ASP A 337 -16.74 -9.65 -12.54
N SER A 338 -16.80 -10.60 -13.50
CA SER A 338 -15.60 -11.15 -14.13
C SER A 338 -14.79 -10.10 -14.88
N ALA A 339 -15.41 -9.24 -15.68
CA ALA A 339 -14.71 -8.19 -16.41
C ALA A 339 -14.17 -7.11 -15.46
N ASN A 340 -14.99 -6.63 -14.52
CA ASN A 340 -14.60 -5.60 -13.56
C ASN A 340 -13.42 -6.05 -12.68
N ARG A 341 -13.48 -7.24 -12.10
CA ARG A 341 -12.44 -7.78 -11.21
C ARG A 341 -11.10 -7.98 -11.91
N ARG A 342 -11.11 -8.35 -13.21
CA ARG A 342 -9.88 -8.51 -14.02
C ARG A 342 -9.15 -7.20 -14.25
N LEU A 343 -9.81 -6.06 -14.07
CA LEU A 343 -9.24 -4.72 -14.14
C LEU A 343 -8.95 -4.18 -12.73
N SER A 344 -9.97 -4.07 -11.89
CA SER A 344 -9.91 -3.34 -10.63
C SER A 344 -8.90 -3.93 -9.63
N LEU A 345 -8.84 -5.27 -9.50
CA LEU A 345 -7.91 -5.91 -8.56
C LEU A 345 -6.45 -5.78 -9.01
N PRO A 346 -6.03 -6.26 -10.19
CA PRO A 346 -4.63 -6.17 -10.60
C PRO A 346 -4.12 -4.73 -10.63
N GLU A 347 -4.91 -3.80 -11.18
CA GLU A 347 -4.48 -2.41 -11.33
C GLU A 347 -4.34 -1.68 -9.99
N ALA A 348 -5.19 -1.98 -8.99
CA ALA A 348 -5.03 -1.46 -7.65
C ALA A 348 -3.70 -1.91 -7.01
N PHE A 349 -3.37 -3.20 -7.13
CA PHE A 349 -2.09 -3.73 -6.63
C PHE A 349 -0.89 -3.17 -7.38
N LEU A 350 -0.93 -3.10 -8.71
CA LEU A 350 0.16 -2.56 -9.52
C LEU A 350 0.42 -1.08 -9.22
N ALA A 351 -0.63 -0.29 -9.04
CA ALA A 351 -0.51 1.12 -8.71
C ALA A 351 0.05 1.35 -7.30
N LEU A 352 -0.48 0.62 -6.31
CA LEU A 352 -0.02 0.74 -4.93
C LEU A 352 1.42 0.25 -4.76
N ASP A 353 1.78 -0.83 -5.44
CA ASP A 353 3.14 -1.37 -5.48
C ASP A 353 4.16 -0.33 -5.93
N GLY A 354 3.88 0.38 -7.01
CA GLY A 354 4.73 1.46 -7.50
C GLY A 354 4.76 2.68 -6.58
N ALA A 355 3.62 3.04 -5.99
CA ALA A 355 3.54 4.15 -5.04
C ALA A 355 4.38 3.89 -3.78
N LEU A 356 4.39 2.66 -3.28
CA LEU A 356 5.18 2.25 -2.12
C LEU A 356 6.69 2.24 -2.41
N ASP A 357 7.12 1.79 -3.60
CA ASP A 357 8.53 1.88 -3.98
C ASP A 357 9.00 3.34 -4.06
N ILE A 358 8.17 4.22 -4.63
CA ILE A 358 8.46 5.67 -4.66
C ILE A 358 8.56 6.21 -3.23
N LEU A 359 7.61 5.92 -2.35
CA LEU A 359 7.61 6.42 -0.98
C LEU A 359 8.84 5.93 -0.19
N ALA A 360 9.19 4.65 -0.31
CA ALA A 360 10.38 4.10 0.33
C ALA A 360 11.66 4.76 -0.19
N ASN A 361 11.75 5.03 -1.49
CA ASN A 361 12.87 5.79 -2.06
C ASN A 361 12.92 7.22 -1.52
N VAL A 362 11.80 7.91 -1.44
CA VAL A 362 11.69 9.27 -0.88
C VAL A 362 12.18 9.30 0.56
N PHE A 363 11.69 8.42 1.43
CA PHE A 363 12.13 8.36 2.84
C PHE A 363 13.61 8.02 2.98
N GLY A 364 14.18 7.24 2.07
CA GLY A 364 15.60 6.88 2.09
C GLY A 364 16.55 8.02 1.70
N GLY A 365 16.04 9.14 1.18
CA GLY A 365 16.87 10.24 0.68
C GLY A 365 16.34 11.65 0.97
N LEU A 366 15.44 11.81 1.95
CA LEU A 366 14.92 13.14 2.33
C LEU A 366 16.05 14.08 2.71
N VAL A 367 16.01 15.29 2.17
CA VAL A 367 16.97 16.36 2.46
C VAL A 367 16.34 17.38 3.38
N VAL A 368 16.94 17.60 4.57
CA VAL A 368 16.45 18.52 5.59
C VAL A 368 17.29 19.80 5.59
N HIS A 369 16.67 20.93 5.31
CA HIS A 369 17.31 22.25 5.28
C HIS A 369 17.22 22.96 6.64
N ARG A 370 18.12 22.60 7.55
CA ARG A 370 18.16 23.11 8.93
C ARG A 370 18.15 24.64 9.03
N ALA A 371 18.86 25.33 8.12
CA ALA A 371 18.92 26.79 8.09
C ALA A 371 17.55 27.41 7.75
N SER A 372 16.82 26.85 6.79
CA SER A 372 15.47 27.32 6.42
C SER A 372 14.48 27.10 7.56
N ILE A 373 14.53 25.92 8.21
CA ILE A 373 13.72 25.61 9.39
C ILE A 373 14.01 26.62 10.51
N ARG A 374 15.28 26.88 10.79
CA ARG A 374 15.71 27.82 11.84
C ARG A 374 15.20 29.23 11.54
N ALA A 375 15.42 29.76 10.34
CA ALA A 375 14.98 31.10 9.96
C ALA A 375 13.46 31.28 10.11
N ARG A 376 12.68 30.25 9.81
CA ARG A 376 11.22 30.29 9.97
C ARG A 376 10.80 30.24 11.43
N LEU A 377 11.44 29.39 12.24
CA LEU A 377 11.22 29.37 13.69
C LEU A 377 11.53 30.73 14.32
N ASP A 378 12.66 31.34 14.00
CA ASP A 378 13.08 32.61 14.53
C ASP A 378 12.10 33.75 14.18
N ALA A 379 11.43 33.68 13.04
CA ALA A 379 10.42 34.65 12.65
C ALA A 379 9.12 34.55 13.47
N GLU A 380 8.73 33.35 13.90
CA GLU A 380 7.44 33.09 14.57
C GLU A 380 7.58 32.91 16.09
N LEU A 381 8.76 32.48 16.57
CA LEU A 381 9.00 32.13 17.97
C LEU A 381 8.70 33.28 18.96
N PRO A 382 8.94 34.57 18.63
CA PRO A 382 8.57 35.68 19.52
C PRO A 382 7.10 35.73 19.86
N PHE A 383 6.21 35.37 18.91
CA PHE A 383 4.77 35.29 19.18
C PHE A 383 4.42 34.08 20.06
N MET A 384 5.12 32.96 19.89
CA MET A 384 4.88 31.73 20.65
C MET A 384 5.37 31.84 22.09
N ALA A 385 6.48 32.56 22.30
CA ALA A 385 7.06 32.80 23.63
C ALA A 385 6.21 33.77 24.50
N SER A 386 5.12 34.35 23.97
CA SER A 386 4.31 35.35 24.68
C SER A 386 3.77 34.86 26.01
N GLU A 387 3.42 33.57 26.13
CA GLU A 387 2.99 32.97 27.39
C GLU A 387 4.11 32.89 28.42
N ASP A 388 5.30 32.44 28.01
CA ASP A 388 6.47 32.35 28.90
C ASP A 388 6.97 33.73 29.33
N ILE A 389 6.89 34.71 28.43
CA ILE A 389 7.19 36.12 28.75
C ILE A 389 6.20 36.63 29.82
N LEU A 390 4.90 36.33 29.69
CA LEU A 390 3.89 36.67 30.67
C LEU A 390 4.17 36.02 32.04
N LEU A 391 4.47 34.74 32.05
CA LEU A 391 4.78 33.98 33.26
C LEU A 391 6.06 34.54 33.94
N ALA A 392 7.11 34.76 33.15
CA ALA A 392 8.37 35.31 33.67
C ALA A 392 8.20 36.71 34.25
N ALA A 393 7.42 37.58 33.61
CA ALA A 393 7.11 38.92 34.13
C ALA A 393 6.31 38.84 35.44
N THR A 394 5.28 37.97 35.49
CA THR A 394 4.45 37.78 36.69
C THR A 394 5.27 37.24 37.87
N ALA A 395 6.18 36.30 37.61
CA ALA A 395 7.06 35.73 38.62
C ALA A 395 8.01 36.79 39.25
N ARG A 396 8.28 37.87 38.53
CA ARG A 396 9.04 39.00 39.03
C ARG A 396 8.22 40.12 39.65
N GLY A 397 6.90 39.88 39.82
CA GLY A 397 6.00 40.82 40.51
C GLY A 397 5.22 41.74 39.59
N ALA A 398 5.28 41.59 38.25
CA ALA A 398 4.44 42.34 37.37
C ALA A 398 2.96 41.95 37.53
N ASP A 399 2.04 42.91 37.45
CA ASP A 399 0.60 42.62 37.38
C ASP A 399 0.31 41.83 36.11
N ARG A 400 -0.25 40.62 36.28
CA ARG A 400 -0.52 39.67 35.18
C ARG A 400 -1.43 40.28 34.11
N GLN A 401 -2.45 41.04 34.51
CA GLN A 401 -3.41 41.61 33.56
C GLN A 401 -2.80 42.75 32.73
N HIS A 402 -2.01 43.60 33.40
CA HIS A 402 -1.26 44.66 32.72
C HIS A 402 -0.18 44.07 31.77
N ALA A 403 0.56 43.05 32.20
CA ALA A 403 1.53 42.38 31.36
C ALA A 403 0.86 41.69 30.14
N HIS A 404 -0.24 41.03 30.34
CA HIS A 404 -1.02 40.39 29.26
C HIS A 404 -1.51 41.43 28.23
N GLU A 405 -2.07 42.58 28.68
CA GLU A 405 -2.54 43.60 27.79
C GLU A 405 -1.37 44.26 27.01
N ALA A 406 -0.25 44.51 27.65
CA ALA A 406 0.95 45.03 26.97
C ALA A 406 1.43 44.04 25.88
N ILE A 407 1.54 42.75 26.21
CA ILE A 407 1.89 41.71 25.21
C ILE A 407 0.88 41.69 24.07
N ARG A 408 -0.42 41.75 24.33
CA ARG A 408 -1.47 41.77 23.31
C ARG A 408 -1.32 42.95 22.35
N VAL A 409 -1.13 44.18 22.88
CA VAL A 409 -1.00 45.40 22.08
C VAL A 409 0.25 45.33 21.20
N HIS A 410 1.37 44.94 21.78
CA HIS A 410 2.64 44.85 21.05
C HIS A 410 2.64 43.70 20.04
N SER A 411 1.98 42.55 20.34
CA SER A 411 1.84 41.46 19.39
C SER A 411 1.00 41.84 18.18
N GLN A 412 -0.09 42.61 18.39
CA GLN A 412 -0.91 43.10 17.27
C GLN A 412 -0.10 44.10 16.41
N ALA A 413 0.65 45.01 17.02
CA ALA A 413 1.50 45.96 16.28
C ALA A 413 2.63 45.26 15.51
N ALA A 414 3.30 44.28 16.11
CA ALA A 414 4.30 43.45 15.45
C ALA A 414 3.70 42.63 14.33
N GLY A 415 2.51 42.02 14.55
CA GLY A 415 1.78 41.29 13.53
C GLY A 415 1.39 42.17 12.34
N HIS A 416 1.02 43.43 12.57
CA HIS A 416 0.76 44.40 11.51
C HIS A 416 2.04 44.73 10.73
N ALA A 417 3.14 44.98 11.42
CA ALA A 417 4.43 45.24 10.78
C ALA A 417 4.88 44.08 9.87
N VAL A 418 4.70 42.83 10.33
CA VAL A 418 5.03 41.66 9.53
C VAL A 418 4.09 41.52 8.31
N LYS A 419 2.77 41.57 8.53
CA LYS A 419 1.79 41.21 7.49
C LYS A 419 1.52 42.35 6.50
N SER A 420 1.46 43.58 6.98
CA SER A 420 1.09 44.74 6.17
C SER A 420 2.27 45.52 5.64
N GLU A 421 3.40 45.52 6.37
CA GLU A 421 4.58 46.34 6.02
C GLU A 421 5.75 45.48 5.52
N GLY A 422 5.67 44.13 5.60
CA GLY A 422 6.73 43.21 5.20
C GLY A 422 8.02 43.33 6.06
N LYS A 423 7.91 43.86 7.27
CA LYS A 423 9.02 44.02 8.20
C LYS A 423 9.26 42.72 9.00
N PRO A 424 10.49 42.51 9.52
CA PRO A 424 10.74 41.44 10.49
C PRO A 424 9.88 41.61 11.75
N ASN A 425 9.65 40.47 12.45
CA ASN A 425 8.97 40.45 13.74
C ASN A 425 9.77 41.24 14.79
N ASP A 426 9.25 42.34 15.27
CA ASP A 426 9.88 43.25 16.22
C ASP A 426 9.27 43.21 17.64
N LEU A 427 8.45 42.16 17.94
CA LEU A 427 7.74 42.05 19.21
C LEU A 427 8.67 42.20 20.42
N LEU A 428 9.79 41.47 20.45
CA LEU A 428 10.72 41.57 21.59
C LEU A 428 11.35 42.95 21.74
N THR A 429 11.62 43.61 20.63
CA THR A 429 12.16 44.99 20.66
C THR A 429 11.13 45.94 21.28
N ARG A 430 9.86 45.77 20.96
CA ARG A 430 8.76 46.54 21.55
C ARG A 430 8.62 46.26 23.05
N LEU A 431 8.64 44.99 23.46
CA LEU A 431 8.50 44.58 24.85
C LEU A 431 9.69 45.07 25.71
N ARG A 432 10.92 45.13 25.18
CA ARG A 432 12.09 45.71 25.88
C ARG A 432 11.92 47.18 26.25
N GLY A 433 11.07 47.89 25.50
CA GLY A 433 10.72 49.28 25.80
C GLY A 433 9.76 49.48 26.96
N GLU A 434 9.13 48.43 27.45
CA GLU A 434 8.14 48.47 28.50
C GLU A 434 8.73 48.13 29.87
N ALA A 435 8.45 48.97 30.88
CA ALA A 435 8.96 48.80 32.25
C ALA A 435 8.54 47.46 32.88
N LEU A 436 7.40 46.90 32.47
CA LEU A 436 6.88 45.60 32.93
C LEU A 436 7.81 44.43 32.63
N PHE A 437 8.61 44.51 31.57
CA PHE A 437 9.54 43.46 31.12
C PHE A 437 10.99 43.81 31.33
N ALA A 438 11.26 44.90 32.06
CA ALA A 438 12.63 45.34 32.33
C ALA A 438 13.44 44.28 33.09
N GLY A 439 14.63 43.96 32.57
CA GLY A 439 15.53 42.99 33.18
C GLY A 439 15.12 41.51 32.99
N LEU A 440 14.11 41.23 32.15
CA LEU A 440 13.87 39.86 31.68
C LEU A 440 14.88 39.50 30.57
N ASP A 441 15.40 38.28 30.60
CA ASP A 441 16.17 37.72 29.53
C ASP A 441 15.22 37.21 28.43
N LEU A 442 14.72 38.14 27.60
CA LEU A 442 13.82 37.84 26.52
C LEU A 442 14.44 36.98 25.41
N ASP A 443 15.78 37.08 25.23
CA ASP A 443 16.48 36.28 24.21
C ASP A 443 16.63 34.82 24.67
N GLY A 444 16.86 34.59 25.97
CA GLY A 444 16.91 33.27 26.55
C GLY A 444 15.59 32.50 26.44
N LEU A 445 14.44 33.21 26.29
CA LEU A 445 13.15 32.60 26.06
C LEU A 445 12.92 32.19 24.61
N LEU A 446 13.86 32.46 23.68
CA LEU A 446 13.76 32.08 22.28
C LEU A 446 14.50 30.79 21.92
N ASP A 447 14.78 29.92 22.88
CA ASP A 447 15.30 28.60 22.57
C ASP A 447 14.17 27.69 22.11
N ALA A 448 14.11 27.43 20.80
CA ALA A 448 13.09 26.55 20.22
C ALA A 448 13.07 25.14 20.83
N SER A 449 14.21 24.69 21.39
CA SER A 449 14.29 23.36 22.02
C SER A 449 13.49 23.28 23.33
N ALA A 450 13.19 24.39 23.99
CA ALA A 450 12.33 24.45 25.16
C ALA A 450 10.85 24.22 24.85
N TYR A 451 10.44 24.38 23.59
CA TYR A 451 9.04 24.33 23.16
C TYR A 451 8.62 23.03 22.49
N ILE A 452 9.53 22.06 22.32
CA ILE A 452 9.22 20.78 21.64
C ILE A 452 8.56 19.74 22.55
N GLY A 453 8.41 20.06 23.84
CA GLY A 453 7.81 19.16 24.82
C GLY A 453 8.49 17.79 24.85
N ARG A 454 7.69 16.74 24.86
CA ARG A 454 8.15 15.34 24.85
C ARG A 454 8.30 14.72 23.46
N ALA A 455 8.49 15.53 22.43
CA ALA A 455 8.60 15.03 21.06
C ALA A 455 9.74 14.00 20.88
N PRO A 456 10.97 14.22 21.40
CA PRO A 456 12.03 13.21 21.29
C PRO A 456 11.70 11.87 21.91
N GLU A 457 11.16 11.86 23.13
CA GLU A 457 10.77 10.64 23.86
C GLU A 457 9.60 9.91 23.17
N GLN A 458 8.67 10.66 22.57
CA GLN A 458 7.59 10.08 21.78
C GLN A 458 8.11 9.39 20.51
N VAL A 459 9.13 9.95 19.87
CA VAL A 459 9.79 9.31 18.73
C VAL A 459 10.47 8.02 19.17
N ASP A 460 11.25 8.06 20.28
CA ASP A 460 11.97 6.91 20.79
C ASP A 460 11.00 5.77 21.16
N ALA A 461 9.91 6.09 21.85
CA ALA A 461 8.86 5.12 22.21
C ALA A 461 8.19 4.54 20.97
N PHE A 462 7.81 5.37 20.00
CA PHE A 462 7.20 4.90 18.74
C PHE A 462 8.13 3.97 17.96
N VAL A 463 9.41 4.29 17.88
CA VAL A 463 10.38 3.43 17.19
C VAL A 463 10.54 2.10 17.91
N ALA A 464 10.60 2.10 19.24
CA ALA A 464 10.72 0.88 20.04
C ALA A 464 9.47 0.00 19.94
N ASP A 465 8.29 0.60 20.09
CA ASP A 465 7.04 -0.14 20.26
C ASP A 465 6.38 -0.52 18.92
N VAL A 466 6.60 0.25 17.85
CA VAL A 466 5.95 0.04 16.55
C VAL A 466 6.96 -0.37 15.48
N VAL A 467 8.02 0.43 15.26
CA VAL A 467 8.94 0.18 14.14
C VAL A 467 9.79 -1.07 14.37
N GLN A 468 10.33 -1.24 15.57
CA GLN A 468 11.22 -2.37 15.87
C GLN A 468 10.54 -3.76 15.77
N PRO A 469 9.30 -3.97 16.23
CA PRO A 469 8.56 -5.21 15.98
C PRO A 469 8.35 -5.49 14.47
N ILE A 470 8.05 -4.45 13.69
CA ILE A 470 7.91 -4.56 12.22
C ILE A 470 9.24 -4.95 11.59
N ARG A 471 10.35 -4.31 11.94
CA ARG A 471 11.71 -4.68 11.51
C ARG A 471 12.02 -6.15 11.77
N THR A 472 11.67 -6.64 12.94
CA THR A 472 11.91 -8.03 13.34
C THR A 472 11.09 -8.99 12.47
N ARG A 473 9.81 -8.70 12.25
CA ARG A 473 8.88 -9.52 11.46
C ARG A 473 9.26 -9.59 9.98
N TYR A 474 9.70 -8.47 9.41
CA TYR A 474 10.03 -8.34 7.99
C TYR A 474 11.52 -8.31 7.68
N ARG A 475 12.39 -8.73 8.61
CA ARG A 475 13.86 -8.64 8.49
C ARG A 475 14.43 -9.24 7.19
N ALA A 476 13.75 -10.21 6.60
CA ALA A 476 14.21 -10.90 5.38
C ALA A 476 14.04 -10.03 4.12
N THR A 477 13.09 -9.09 4.10
CA THR A 477 12.71 -8.32 2.91
C THR A 477 12.85 -6.81 3.10
N ILE A 478 13.06 -6.35 4.33
CA ILE A 478 13.07 -4.91 4.67
C ILE A 478 14.26 -4.17 4.05
N ALA A 479 15.38 -4.87 3.84
CA ALA A 479 16.60 -4.32 3.27
C ALA A 479 16.61 -4.26 1.73
N ASP A 480 15.59 -4.83 1.08
CA ASP A 480 15.51 -4.79 -0.38
C ASP A 480 15.41 -3.35 -0.89
N GLU A 481 16.15 -3.02 -1.94
CA GLU A 481 16.09 -1.68 -2.53
C GLU A 481 14.82 -1.48 -3.37
N PRO A 482 14.15 -0.32 -3.25
CA PRO A 482 12.95 -0.02 -4.04
C PRO A 482 13.30 0.12 -5.53
N GLN A 483 12.48 -0.47 -6.38
CA GLN A 483 12.64 -0.41 -7.83
C GLN A 483 11.91 0.81 -8.41
N VAL A 484 12.49 1.99 -8.26
CA VAL A 484 11.91 3.20 -8.85
C VAL A 484 12.36 3.32 -10.31
N ARG A 485 11.40 3.30 -11.23
CA ARG A 485 11.61 3.60 -12.64
C ARG A 485 11.16 5.04 -12.89
N VAL A 486 12.08 5.86 -13.34
CA VAL A 486 11.80 7.28 -13.65
C VAL A 486 11.60 7.49 -15.15
#